data_285173e29b510accd977d611315d9a7f
#
_entry.id   285173e29b510accd977d611315d9a7f
#
_cell.length_a   1.000
_cell.length_b   1.000
_cell.length_c   1.000
_cell.angle_alpha   90.00
_cell.angle_beta   90.00
_cell.angle_gamma   90.00
#
_symmetry.space_group_name_H-M   'P 1'
#
loop_
_entity.id
_entity.type
_entity.pdbx_description
1 polymer ?
#
loop_
_entity_poly.entity_id
_entity_poly.type
_entity_poly.pdbx_seq_one_letter_code
_entity_poly.pdbx_strand_id
1 'polypeptide(L)'
;MPGVNAKDVAQAHNMDVLMEHEHSCKCLTYWVDEMRGYVFCLIDAPSKESVINLHSKAHGLVPHKIIEVEHTLVQAFLGRITDPENALLTENGLKIVDDTSFRIIMHIQIEELSLRERNQKIEFDSKAYQSIMTDAKAHVVRHNGRIVSGEANEMLASFVLGEQAFQASMAIVDGLDDTKSADVRISLHAGLPVTQSDKLFGDTVQLLKRLNRMSRDTPLLITAGLKELLPEPLWASLPSTVRSIAPGDETFINDLFGILESHHHDEHFDIEKCCRMLALSQSQLYRKTTQLLQFSPNNLLKNYRLSRAKDYLRTTNKPVSQISFETGFTSASYFTKCFKAAFGLLPLHYQELSHNGLNQ
;
A
#
# COMPACT_ATOMS: atom_id res chain seq x y z
N MET A 1 -4.76 20.05 13.44
CA MET A 1 -4.83 21.39 14.12
C MET A 1 -6.03 22.13 13.54
N PRO A 2 -7.12 22.35 14.27
CA PRO A 2 -8.25 23.11 13.75
C PRO A 2 -7.84 24.55 13.46
N GLY A 3 -8.17 25.07 12.27
CA GLY A 3 -7.90 26.46 11.88
C GLY A 3 -6.45 26.76 11.40
N VAL A 4 -5.68 25.72 11.07
CA VAL A 4 -4.38 25.86 10.40
C VAL A 4 -4.58 26.46 9.01
N ASN A 5 -3.81 27.50 8.70
CA ASN A 5 -3.74 28.08 7.35
C ASN A 5 -2.27 28.13 6.86
N ALA A 6 -2.09 28.22 5.54
CA ALA A 6 -0.78 28.17 4.91
C ALA A 6 0.14 29.31 5.35
N LYS A 7 -0.40 30.49 5.70
CA LYS A 7 0.37 31.64 6.16
C LYS A 7 0.97 31.40 7.57
N ASP A 8 0.18 30.85 8.48
CA ASP A 8 0.65 30.55 9.85
C ASP A 8 1.72 29.45 9.82
N VAL A 9 1.54 28.43 8.97
CA VAL A 9 2.54 27.38 8.76
C VAL A 9 3.83 27.94 8.16
N ALA A 10 3.73 28.83 7.17
CA ALA A 10 4.88 29.51 6.58
C ALA A 10 5.66 30.34 7.64
N GLN A 11 4.96 31.02 8.54
CA GLN A 11 5.59 31.77 9.63
C GLN A 11 6.30 30.83 10.60
N ALA A 12 5.66 29.73 11.02
CA ALA A 12 6.28 28.75 11.89
C ALA A 12 7.52 28.13 11.24
N HIS A 13 7.43 27.70 9.97
CA HIS A 13 8.57 27.17 9.23
C HIS A 13 9.73 28.19 9.11
N ASN A 14 9.44 29.47 8.88
CA ASN A 14 10.47 30.50 8.86
C ASN A 14 11.16 30.67 10.24
N MET A 15 10.42 30.53 11.35
CA MET A 15 11.02 30.52 12.69
C MET A 15 11.91 29.30 12.90
N ASP A 16 11.53 28.13 12.42
CA ASP A 16 12.36 26.91 12.43
C ASP A 16 13.67 27.13 11.65
N VAL A 17 13.59 27.68 10.43
CA VAL A 17 14.78 27.99 9.60
C VAL A 17 15.74 28.97 10.29
N LEU A 18 15.23 29.97 11.01
CA LEU A 18 16.07 30.91 11.75
C LEU A 18 16.83 30.25 12.92
N MET A 19 16.29 29.16 13.50
CA MET A 19 16.86 28.47 14.66
C MET A 19 17.49 27.11 14.32
N GLU A 20 17.42 26.64 13.08
CA GLU A 20 17.86 25.29 12.67
C GLU A 20 19.32 25.00 13.02
N HIS A 21 20.22 25.99 12.92
CA HIS A 21 21.64 25.82 13.22
C HIS A 21 21.91 25.56 14.70
N GLU A 22 21.12 26.15 15.61
CA GLU A 22 21.28 25.95 17.05
C GLU A 22 20.95 24.52 17.50
N HIS A 23 20.14 23.81 16.68
CA HIS A 23 19.68 22.45 16.94
C HIS A 23 20.31 21.40 16.02
N SER A 24 21.30 21.79 15.21
CA SER A 24 21.93 20.92 14.20
C SER A 24 20.90 20.30 13.23
N CYS A 25 19.84 21.03 12.95
CA CYS A 25 18.78 20.65 12.00
C CYS A 25 18.93 21.43 10.70
N LYS A 26 18.25 20.97 9.66
CA LYS A 26 18.03 21.70 8.41
C LYS A 26 16.58 21.51 7.97
N CYS A 27 15.81 22.56 7.99
CA CYS A 27 14.42 22.60 7.56
C CYS A 27 14.37 22.64 6.05
N LEU A 28 13.83 21.58 5.41
CA LEU A 28 13.86 21.43 3.95
C LEU A 28 12.62 21.99 3.31
N THR A 29 11.45 21.63 3.79
CA THR A 29 10.16 22.06 3.26
C THR A 29 8.98 21.56 4.10
N TYR A 30 7.79 22.04 3.81
CA TYR A 30 6.55 21.60 4.45
C TYR A 30 5.41 21.44 3.45
N TRP A 31 4.35 20.74 3.87
CA TRP A 31 3.05 20.64 3.21
C TRP A 31 1.96 21.01 4.20
N VAL A 32 0.92 21.68 3.72
CA VAL A 32 -0.22 22.08 4.52
C VAL A 32 -1.52 21.59 3.87
N ASP A 33 -2.41 21.05 4.68
CA ASP A 33 -3.77 20.71 4.29
C ASP A 33 -4.72 21.49 5.21
N GLU A 34 -5.15 22.65 4.78
CA GLU A 34 -6.03 23.53 5.55
C GLU A 34 -7.38 22.87 5.83
N MET A 35 -7.91 22.13 4.85
CA MET A 35 -9.23 21.48 4.98
C MET A 35 -9.22 20.37 6.03
N ARG A 36 -8.10 19.61 6.11
CA ARG A 36 -7.96 18.52 7.08
C ARG A 36 -7.22 18.93 8.35
N GLY A 37 -6.73 20.18 8.40
CA GLY A 37 -5.96 20.70 9.55
C GLY A 37 -4.65 19.93 9.78
N TYR A 38 -3.96 19.53 8.71
CA TYR A 38 -2.77 18.69 8.76
C TYR A 38 -1.55 19.41 8.18
N VAL A 39 -0.41 19.29 8.90
CA VAL A 39 0.88 19.82 8.47
C VAL A 39 1.90 18.67 8.48
N PHE A 40 2.68 18.57 7.44
CA PHE A 40 3.80 17.65 7.32
C PHE A 40 5.07 18.44 6.99
N CYS A 41 6.10 18.35 7.87
CA CYS A 41 7.38 19.01 7.68
C CYS A 41 8.46 17.97 7.37
N LEU A 42 9.38 18.29 6.48
CA LEU A 42 10.56 17.52 6.17
C LEU A 42 11.80 18.25 6.72
N ILE A 43 12.51 17.58 7.62
CA ILE A 43 13.65 18.16 8.32
C ILE A 43 14.78 17.13 8.36
N ASP A 44 15.98 17.52 8.00
CA ASP A 44 17.20 16.77 8.28
C ASP A 44 17.63 17.07 9.71
N ALA A 45 17.76 16.05 10.54
CA ALA A 45 18.11 16.19 11.94
C ALA A 45 18.88 14.97 12.45
N PRO A 46 19.77 15.14 13.43
CA PRO A 46 20.53 14.02 14.00
C PRO A 46 19.67 13.08 14.84
N SER A 47 18.54 13.56 15.38
CA SER A 47 17.61 12.76 16.20
C SER A 47 16.21 13.36 16.24
N LYS A 48 15.22 12.56 16.67
CA LYS A 48 13.84 13.02 16.92
C LYS A 48 13.79 14.12 17.99
N GLU A 49 14.64 14.02 19.01
CA GLU A 49 14.76 15.00 20.10
C GLU A 49 15.21 16.36 19.58
N SER A 50 16.12 16.40 18.61
CA SER A 50 16.57 17.66 17.98
C SER A 50 15.41 18.37 17.27
N VAL A 51 14.55 17.62 16.57
CA VAL A 51 13.34 18.17 15.92
C VAL A 51 12.36 18.71 16.96
N ILE A 52 12.11 17.94 18.04
CA ILE A 52 11.22 18.39 19.13
C ILE A 52 11.74 19.68 19.79
N ASN A 53 13.03 19.74 20.07
CA ASN A 53 13.67 20.91 20.69
C ASN A 53 13.61 22.13 19.76
N LEU A 54 13.87 21.96 18.48
CA LEU A 54 13.76 23.02 17.49
C LEU A 54 12.34 23.62 17.50
N HIS A 55 11.31 22.82 17.23
CA HIS A 55 9.92 23.30 17.18
C HIS A 55 9.44 23.89 18.52
N SER A 56 9.81 23.28 19.65
CA SER A 56 9.44 23.78 20.98
C SER A 56 9.98 25.17 21.23
N LYS A 57 11.21 25.46 20.81
CA LYS A 57 11.85 26.77 21.01
C LYS A 57 11.45 27.79 19.95
N ALA A 58 11.33 27.38 18.70
CA ALA A 58 11.01 28.28 17.60
C ALA A 58 9.59 28.86 17.71
N HIS A 59 8.59 28.03 17.96
CA HIS A 59 7.18 28.44 17.94
C HIS A 59 6.27 27.67 18.90
N GLY A 60 6.77 26.67 19.62
CA GLY A 60 6.01 25.90 20.62
C GLY A 60 5.07 24.83 20.06
N LEU A 61 4.96 24.64 18.74
CA LEU A 61 4.09 23.65 18.09
C LEU A 61 4.87 22.35 17.86
N VAL A 62 4.88 21.47 18.86
CA VAL A 62 5.59 20.20 18.79
C VAL A 62 4.83 19.20 17.91
N PRO A 63 5.52 18.48 16.98
CA PRO A 63 4.89 17.50 16.13
C PRO A 63 4.31 16.32 16.92
N HIS A 64 3.13 15.85 16.55
CA HIS A 64 2.47 14.70 17.19
C HIS A 64 3.18 13.39 16.92
N LYS A 65 3.79 13.25 15.74
CA LYS A 65 4.53 12.06 15.33
C LYS A 65 5.70 12.44 14.44
N ILE A 66 6.84 11.79 14.68
CA ILE A 66 8.07 11.94 13.90
C ILE A 66 8.45 10.54 13.41
N ILE A 67 8.63 10.39 12.10
CA ILE A 67 9.13 9.18 11.46
C ILE A 67 10.42 9.50 10.70
N GLU A 68 11.30 8.51 10.60
CA GLU A 68 12.47 8.57 9.74
C GLU A 68 12.10 8.17 8.31
N VAL A 69 12.55 8.95 7.33
CA VAL A 69 12.23 8.73 5.92
C VAL A 69 13.44 9.01 5.03
N GLU A 70 13.52 8.30 3.90
CA GLU A 70 14.49 8.60 2.85
C GLU A 70 13.96 9.71 1.94
N HIS A 71 14.81 10.66 1.54
CA HIS A 71 14.45 11.75 0.63
C HIS A 71 13.90 11.26 -0.69
N THR A 72 14.47 10.19 -1.24
CA THR A 72 14.01 9.54 -2.48
C THR A 72 12.58 9.08 -2.39
N LEU A 73 12.17 8.53 -1.24
CA LEU A 73 10.81 8.07 -1.00
C LEU A 73 9.84 9.25 -0.86
N VAL A 74 10.25 10.32 -0.14
CA VAL A 74 9.45 11.56 -0.05
C VAL A 74 9.25 12.17 -1.43
N GLN A 75 10.33 12.30 -2.22
CA GLN A 75 10.28 12.79 -3.59
C GLN A 75 9.31 11.97 -4.46
N ALA A 76 9.35 10.65 -4.35
CA ALA A 76 8.50 9.75 -5.14
C ALA A 76 7.01 9.92 -4.79
N PHE A 77 6.67 9.97 -3.50
CA PHE A 77 5.28 10.15 -3.06
C PHE A 77 4.77 11.58 -3.24
N LEU A 78 5.55 12.56 -2.80
CA LEU A 78 5.08 13.94 -2.64
C LEU A 78 5.56 14.89 -3.76
N GLY A 79 6.57 14.47 -4.53
CA GLY A 79 7.04 15.18 -5.72
C GLY A 79 8.10 16.25 -5.47
N ARG A 80 8.45 16.53 -4.22
CA ARG A 80 9.50 17.49 -3.85
C ARG A 80 10.13 17.18 -2.49
N ILE A 81 11.32 17.70 -2.26
CA ILE A 81 12.04 17.63 -0.98
C ILE A 81 12.56 19.02 -0.58
N THR A 82 12.27 20.05 -1.36
CA THR A 82 12.62 21.45 -1.11
C THR A 82 11.39 22.31 -1.39
N ASP A 83 11.43 23.55 -0.95
CA ASP A 83 10.37 24.50 -1.27
C ASP A 83 10.24 24.67 -2.79
N PRO A 84 9.00 24.77 -3.30
CA PRO A 84 8.77 24.97 -4.73
C PRO A 84 9.27 26.35 -5.17
N GLU A 85 9.85 26.44 -6.35
CA GLU A 85 10.35 27.71 -6.92
C GLU A 85 9.25 28.74 -7.12
N ASN A 86 8.02 28.29 -7.37
CA ASN A 86 6.83 29.11 -7.58
C ASN A 86 6.01 29.37 -6.30
N ALA A 87 6.60 29.20 -5.10
CA ALA A 87 5.95 29.55 -3.84
C ALA A 87 5.52 31.03 -3.84
N LEU A 88 4.35 31.31 -3.28
CA LEU A 88 3.87 32.68 -3.16
C LEU A 88 4.76 33.46 -2.18
N LEU A 89 5.32 34.58 -2.66
CA LEU A 89 6.08 35.50 -1.82
C LEU A 89 5.17 36.63 -1.32
N THR A 90 5.13 36.82 -0.01
CA THR A 90 4.49 38.00 0.57
C THR A 90 5.39 39.23 0.42
N GLU A 91 4.83 40.44 0.62
CA GLU A 91 5.58 41.70 0.60
C GLU A 91 6.77 41.69 1.58
N ASN A 92 6.70 40.92 2.63
CA ASN A 92 7.75 40.77 3.65
C ASN A 92 8.73 39.61 3.33
N GLY A 93 8.69 39.03 2.14
CA GLY A 93 9.57 37.96 1.69
C GLY A 93 9.27 36.56 2.25
N LEU A 94 8.13 36.37 2.95
CA LEU A 94 7.71 35.07 3.45
C LEU A 94 7.23 34.20 2.28
N LYS A 95 7.79 32.99 2.16
CA LYS A 95 7.34 32.00 1.18
C LYS A 95 6.16 31.21 1.71
N ILE A 96 5.02 31.30 1.06
CA ILE A 96 3.83 30.52 1.37
C ILE A 96 3.74 29.35 0.37
N VAL A 97 3.75 28.14 0.88
CA VAL A 97 3.54 26.90 0.12
C VAL A 97 2.14 26.41 0.42
N ASP A 98 1.26 26.46 -0.59
CA ASP A 98 -0.10 25.91 -0.52
C ASP A 98 -0.11 24.59 -1.33
N ASP A 99 0.40 23.53 -0.70
CA ASP A 99 0.46 22.18 -1.27
C ASP A 99 0.19 21.15 -0.17
N THR A 100 -0.72 20.24 -0.43
CA THR A 100 -1.09 19.21 0.55
C THR A 100 -0.17 17.99 0.44
N SER A 101 0.10 17.35 1.58
CA SER A 101 0.76 16.03 1.62
C SER A 101 -0.21 14.86 1.45
N PHE A 102 -1.51 15.11 1.42
CA PHE A 102 -2.52 14.10 1.15
C PHE A 102 -2.40 13.57 -0.28
N ARG A 103 -2.40 12.25 -0.43
CA ARG A 103 -2.23 11.59 -1.74
C ARG A 103 -3.23 10.46 -1.92
N ILE A 104 -3.56 10.21 -3.17
CA ILE A 104 -4.21 8.96 -3.57
C ILE A 104 -3.09 8.00 -3.99
N ILE A 105 -3.03 6.88 -3.31
CA ILE A 105 -2.05 5.83 -3.58
C ILE A 105 -2.73 4.73 -4.37
N MET A 106 -2.11 4.33 -5.47
CA MET A 106 -2.46 3.18 -6.30
C MET A 106 -1.48 2.06 -6.01
N HIS A 107 -1.99 0.86 -5.78
CA HIS A 107 -1.21 -0.36 -5.74
C HIS A 107 -1.68 -1.30 -6.85
N ILE A 108 -0.76 -1.67 -7.72
CA ILE A 108 -0.97 -2.65 -8.78
C ILE A 108 -0.22 -3.91 -8.41
N GLN A 109 -0.87 -5.04 -8.51
CA GLN A 109 -0.29 -6.36 -8.34
C GLN A 109 -0.67 -7.25 -9.51
N ILE A 110 0.31 -7.92 -10.09
CA ILE A 110 0.10 -8.91 -11.14
C ILE A 110 0.38 -10.27 -10.52
N GLU A 111 -0.65 -11.13 -10.47
CA GLU A 111 -0.49 -12.50 -10.02
C GLU A 111 -0.45 -13.45 -11.23
N GLU A 112 0.38 -14.48 -11.11
CA GLU A 112 0.30 -15.60 -12.05
C GLU A 112 -1.02 -16.32 -11.89
N LEU A 113 -1.72 -16.50 -13.00
CA LEU A 113 -2.81 -17.46 -13.05
C LEU A 113 -2.27 -18.83 -12.63
N SER A 114 -2.98 -19.50 -11.72
CA SER A 114 -2.58 -20.82 -11.26
C SER A 114 -2.42 -21.74 -12.47
N LEU A 115 -1.42 -22.62 -12.43
CA LEU A 115 -1.17 -23.61 -13.52
C LEU A 115 -2.36 -24.53 -13.81
N ARG A 116 -3.41 -24.53 -12.95
CA ARG A 116 -4.68 -25.21 -13.20
C ARG A 116 -5.50 -24.54 -14.31
N GLU A 117 -5.34 -23.24 -14.49
CA GLU A 117 -6.04 -22.47 -15.52
C GLU A 117 -5.25 -22.43 -16.84
N ARG A 118 -3.95 -22.79 -16.78
CA ARG A 118 -3.08 -22.93 -17.94
C ARG A 118 -2.95 -24.40 -18.33
N ASN A 119 -3.70 -24.81 -19.32
CA ASN A 119 -3.64 -26.19 -19.87
C ASN A 119 -2.33 -26.53 -20.60
N GLN A 120 -1.29 -25.70 -20.60
CA GLN A 120 -0.02 -25.96 -21.31
C GLN A 120 1.16 -25.16 -20.79
N LYS A 121 2.35 -25.80 -20.78
CA LYS A 121 3.74 -25.32 -20.64
C LYS A 121 4.00 -24.09 -19.77
N ILE A 122 4.75 -24.38 -18.69
CA ILE A 122 5.36 -23.41 -17.78
C ILE A 122 6.52 -22.73 -18.54
N GLU A 123 6.24 -21.66 -19.24
CA GLU A 123 7.21 -20.61 -19.44
C GLU A 123 6.71 -19.43 -18.59
N PHE A 124 7.53 -19.00 -17.63
CA PHE A 124 7.40 -17.71 -17.01
C PHE A 124 7.41 -16.67 -18.13
N ASP A 125 6.25 -16.20 -18.54
CA ASP A 125 6.18 -15.17 -19.57
C ASP A 125 6.49 -13.80 -18.94
N SER A 126 7.75 -13.66 -18.54
CA SER A 126 8.29 -12.42 -18.00
C SER A 126 8.05 -11.23 -18.95
N LYS A 127 7.93 -11.49 -20.25
CA LYS A 127 7.63 -10.45 -21.25
C LYS A 127 6.21 -9.94 -21.15
N ALA A 128 5.22 -10.83 -20.91
CA ALA A 128 3.82 -10.40 -20.72
C ALA A 128 3.69 -9.51 -19.48
N TYR A 129 4.32 -9.87 -18.35
CA TYR A 129 4.31 -9.03 -17.14
C TYR A 129 5.03 -7.71 -17.36
N GLN A 130 6.18 -7.72 -18.04
CA GLN A 130 6.90 -6.51 -18.38
C GLN A 130 6.07 -5.59 -19.29
N SER A 131 5.36 -6.14 -20.27
CA SER A 131 4.46 -5.36 -21.13
C SER A 131 3.34 -4.72 -20.32
N ILE A 132 2.60 -5.50 -19.52
CA ILE A 132 1.50 -4.99 -18.69
C ILE A 132 2.01 -3.89 -17.73
N MET A 133 3.15 -4.12 -17.08
CA MET A 133 3.72 -3.15 -16.15
C MET A 133 4.22 -1.89 -16.88
N THR A 134 4.74 -2.01 -18.09
CA THR A 134 5.17 -0.88 -18.92
C THR A 134 3.96 -0.03 -19.33
N ASP A 135 2.89 -0.67 -19.77
CA ASP A 135 1.64 0.01 -20.14
C ASP A 135 1.01 0.69 -18.92
N ALA A 136 0.99 0.01 -17.78
CA ALA A 136 0.51 0.58 -16.52
C ALA A 136 1.31 1.83 -16.10
N LYS A 137 2.65 1.79 -16.19
CA LYS A 137 3.51 2.95 -15.93
C LYS A 137 3.19 4.11 -16.87
N ALA A 138 2.99 3.84 -18.15
CA ALA A 138 2.62 4.86 -19.14
C ALA A 138 1.28 5.53 -18.81
N HIS A 139 0.27 4.75 -18.40
CA HIS A 139 -1.03 5.29 -17.96
C HIS A 139 -0.91 6.12 -16.69
N VAL A 140 -0.14 5.68 -15.69
CA VAL A 140 0.12 6.47 -14.48
C VAL A 140 0.70 7.83 -14.81
N VAL A 141 1.76 7.86 -15.62
CA VAL A 141 2.42 9.12 -16.01
C VAL A 141 1.49 10.02 -16.86
N ARG A 142 0.74 9.44 -17.81
CA ARG A 142 -0.21 10.19 -18.66
C ARG A 142 -1.29 10.90 -17.84
N HIS A 143 -1.69 10.33 -16.69
CA HIS A 143 -2.67 10.91 -15.78
C HIS A 143 -2.04 11.65 -14.59
N ASN A 144 -0.83 12.20 -14.78
CA ASN A 144 -0.10 13.00 -13.79
C ASN A 144 0.22 12.26 -12.47
N GLY A 145 0.26 10.94 -12.50
CA GLY A 145 0.73 10.13 -11.37
C GLY A 145 2.26 10.04 -11.34
N ARG A 146 2.79 9.74 -10.16
CA ARG A 146 4.21 9.45 -9.92
C ARG A 146 4.38 7.98 -9.58
N ILE A 147 5.37 7.35 -10.17
CA ILE A 147 5.75 5.99 -9.82
C ILE A 147 6.61 6.07 -8.55
N VAL A 148 6.16 5.43 -7.49
CA VAL A 148 6.84 5.40 -6.19
C VAL A 148 7.82 4.23 -6.11
N SER A 149 7.35 3.06 -6.49
CA SER A 149 8.16 1.84 -6.59
C SER A 149 7.58 0.93 -7.65
N GLY A 150 8.40 0.09 -8.25
CA GLY A 150 7.94 -0.88 -9.24
C GLY A 150 8.90 -2.05 -9.37
N GLU A 151 8.44 -3.22 -8.98
CA GLU A 151 9.07 -4.51 -9.22
C GLU A 151 8.42 -5.18 -10.45
N ALA A 152 8.88 -6.38 -10.79
CA ALA A 152 8.37 -7.09 -11.96
C ALA A 152 6.84 -7.33 -11.94
N ASN A 153 6.27 -7.53 -10.76
CA ASN A 153 4.86 -7.89 -10.58
C ASN A 153 4.08 -6.99 -9.60
N GLU A 154 4.71 -5.91 -9.10
CA GLU A 154 4.09 -4.99 -8.14
C GLU A 154 4.52 -3.55 -8.45
N MET A 155 3.59 -2.61 -8.37
CA MET A 155 3.87 -1.18 -8.52
C MET A 155 3.05 -0.36 -7.53
N LEU A 156 3.69 0.65 -6.95
CA LEU A 156 3.04 1.74 -6.21
C LEU A 156 3.13 3.02 -7.02
N ALA A 157 2.02 3.74 -7.09
CA ALA A 157 1.96 5.07 -7.69
C ALA A 157 1.20 6.05 -6.78
N SER A 158 1.52 7.33 -6.90
CA SER A 158 0.97 8.42 -6.10
C SER A 158 0.35 9.48 -7.00
N PHE A 159 -0.83 9.98 -6.62
CA PHE A 159 -1.56 11.03 -7.33
C PHE A 159 -2.02 12.11 -6.36
N VAL A 160 -2.16 13.34 -6.87
CA VAL A 160 -2.73 14.45 -6.10
C VAL A 160 -4.26 14.41 -6.14
N LEU A 161 -4.85 14.07 -7.30
CA LEU A 161 -6.29 14.10 -7.52
C LEU A 161 -6.86 12.68 -7.66
N GLY A 162 -8.00 12.43 -6.99
CA GLY A 162 -8.73 11.16 -7.06
C GLY A 162 -9.17 10.81 -8.46
N GLU A 163 -9.65 11.79 -9.22
CA GLU A 163 -10.08 11.61 -10.60
C GLU A 163 -8.95 11.09 -11.49
N GLN A 164 -7.75 11.64 -11.38
CA GLN A 164 -6.58 11.20 -12.16
C GLN A 164 -6.19 9.75 -11.85
N ALA A 165 -6.19 9.39 -10.55
CA ALA A 165 -5.91 8.02 -10.12
C ALA A 165 -6.96 7.04 -10.64
N PHE A 166 -8.24 7.41 -10.59
CA PHE A 166 -9.34 6.60 -11.08
C PHE A 166 -9.27 6.42 -12.60
N GLN A 167 -9.08 7.49 -13.36
CA GLN A 167 -8.95 7.46 -14.84
C GLN A 167 -7.75 6.62 -15.27
N ALA A 168 -6.60 6.75 -14.60
CA ALA A 168 -5.42 5.92 -14.85
C ALA A 168 -5.73 4.44 -14.64
N SER A 169 -6.42 4.10 -13.53
CA SER A 169 -6.81 2.72 -13.22
C SER A 169 -7.76 2.14 -14.24
N MET A 170 -8.76 2.91 -14.67
CA MET A 170 -9.71 2.48 -15.70
C MET A 170 -8.99 2.23 -17.03
N ALA A 171 -8.10 3.14 -17.45
CA ALA A 171 -7.34 2.96 -18.68
C ALA A 171 -6.43 1.72 -18.64
N ILE A 172 -5.89 1.37 -17.46
CA ILE A 172 -5.13 0.13 -17.29
C ILE A 172 -6.06 -1.09 -17.40
N VAL A 173 -7.21 -1.08 -16.72
CA VAL A 173 -8.19 -2.19 -16.76
C VAL A 173 -8.74 -2.40 -18.18
N ASP A 174 -9.10 -1.33 -18.87
CA ASP A 174 -9.63 -1.38 -20.24
C ASP A 174 -8.58 -1.86 -21.26
N GLY A 175 -7.29 -1.65 -20.97
CA GLY A 175 -6.18 -2.14 -21.77
C GLY A 175 -5.81 -3.62 -21.51
N LEU A 176 -6.43 -4.27 -20.52
CA LEU A 176 -6.22 -5.70 -20.28
C LEU A 176 -6.99 -6.51 -21.34
N ASP A 177 -6.26 -7.27 -22.11
CA ASP A 177 -6.84 -8.20 -23.09
C ASP A 177 -7.37 -9.45 -22.38
N ASP A 178 -8.56 -9.92 -22.70
CA ASP A 178 -9.18 -11.14 -22.15
C ASP A 178 -8.33 -12.40 -22.36
N THR A 179 -7.39 -12.35 -23.32
CA THR A 179 -6.46 -13.44 -23.60
C THR A 179 -5.21 -13.44 -22.70
N LYS A 180 -5.02 -12.40 -21.86
CA LYS A 180 -3.83 -12.28 -21.05
C LYS A 180 -3.82 -13.29 -19.90
N SER A 181 -2.71 -13.97 -19.77
CA SER A 181 -2.44 -15.02 -18.81
C SER A 181 -2.12 -14.49 -17.39
N ALA A 182 -2.44 -13.24 -17.08
CA ALA A 182 -2.11 -12.58 -15.84
C ALA A 182 -3.36 -12.00 -15.16
N ASP A 183 -3.47 -12.22 -13.85
CA ASP A 183 -4.48 -11.63 -12.98
C ASP A 183 -3.96 -10.29 -12.46
N VAL A 184 -4.45 -9.18 -13.04
CA VAL A 184 -4.06 -7.82 -12.64
C VAL A 184 -5.06 -7.29 -11.63
N ARG A 185 -4.55 -6.86 -10.48
CA ARG A 185 -5.32 -6.32 -9.37
C ARG A 185 -4.84 -4.93 -9.05
N ILE A 186 -5.78 -4.01 -8.99
CA ILE A 186 -5.52 -2.60 -8.69
C ILE A 186 -6.34 -2.20 -7.47
N SER A 187 -5.73 -1.50 -6.54
CA SER A 187 -6.45 -0.89 -5.44
C SER A 187 -6.04 0.57 -5.27
N LEU A 188 -7.02 1.41 -4.91
CA LEU A 188 -6.85 2.83 -4.67
C LEU A 188 -7.33 3.21 -3.27
N HIS A 189 -6.52 3.96 -2.56
CA HIS A 189 -6.86 4.55 -1.26
C HIS A 189 -6.30 5.95 -1.14
N ALA A 190 -7.06 6.82 -0.48
CA ALA A 190 -6.65 8.17 -0.16
C ALA A 190 -6.08 8.23 1.28
N GLY A 191 -4.90 8.81 1.47
CA GLY A 191 -4.25 8.79 2.77
C GLY A 191 -3.29 9.93 3.06
N LEU A 192 -2.95 10.04 4.33
CA LEU A 192 -1.94 10.95 4.87
C LEU A 192 -0.58 10.27 4.94
N PRO A 193 0.53 11.04 4.82
CA PRO A 193 1.88 10.48 4.81
C PRO A 193 2.28 9.81 6.13
N VAL A 194 1.80 10.33 7.26
CA VAL A 194 2.11 9.81 8.61
C VAL A 194 0.81 9.57 9.37
N THR A 195 0.59 8.32 9.77
CA THR A 195 -0.57 7.89 10.54
C THR A 195 -0.09 7.01 11.72
N GLN A 196 -0.55 5.80 11.89
CA GLN A 196 -0.11 4.91 12.97
C GLN A 196 1.25 4.26 12.68
N SER A 197 1.51 3.92 11.43
CA SER A 197 2.76 3.30 10.97
C SER A 197 3.97 4.24 11.13
N ASP A 198 5.15 3.66 11.36
CA ASP A 198 6.43 4.37 11.32
C ASP A 198 7.03 4.45 9.90
N LYS A 199 6.23 4.16 8.88
CA LYS A 199 6.59 4.26 7.46
C LYS A 199 5.74 5.29 6.77
N LEU A 200 6.35 6.04 5.84
CA LEU A 200 5.65 7.02 4.99
C LEU A 200 4.53 6.32 4.20
N PHE A 201 3.28 6.78 4.35
CA PHE A 201 2.08 6.14 3.83
C PHE A 201 1.91 4.67 4.22
N GLY A 202 2.54 4.22 5.33
CA GLY A 202 2.64 2.80 5.66
C GLY A 202 1.28 2.13 5.83
N ASP A 203 0.34 2.74 6.56
CA ASP A 203 -1.00 2.17 6.76
C ASP A 203 -1.79 2.13 5.44
N THR A 204 -1.68 3.16 4.60
CA THR A 204 -2.29 3.21 3.27
C THR A 204 -1.77 2.09 2.37
N VAL A 205 -0.46 1.96 2.27
CA VAL A 205 0.17 0.91 1.45
C VAL A 205 -0.19 -0.48 1.95
N GLN A 206 -0.23 -0.68 3.27
CA GLN A 206 -0.59 -1.96 3.87
C GLN A 206 -2.05 -2.33 3.56
N LEU A 207 -2.99 -1.39 3.68
CA LEU A 207 -4.39 -1.61 3.31
C LEU A 207 -4.52 -1.99 1.83
N LEU A 208 -3.85 -1.26 0.93
CA LEU A 208 -3.89 -1.55 -0.50
C LEU A 208 -3.36 -2.95 -0.85
N LYS A 209 -2.25 -3.36 -0.22
CA LYS A 209 -1.72 -4.72 -0.38
C LYS A 209 -2.69 -5.79 0.12
N ARG A 210 -3.40 -5.52 1.23
CA ARG A 210 -4.44 -6.40 1.76
C ARG A 210 -5.62 -6.49 0.80
N LEU A 211 -6.08 -5.37 0.25
CA LEU A 211 -7.15 -5.32 -0.73
C LEU A 211 -6.82 -6.13 -1.99
N ASN A 212 -5.63 -5.97 -2.56
CA ASN A 212 -5.23 -6.71 -3.76
C ASN A 212 -5.13 -8.22 -3.52
N ARG A 213 -4.70 -8.66 -2.33
CA ARG A 213 -4.70 -10.09 -1.96
C ARG A 213 -6.10 -10.70 -1.90
N MET A 214 -7.13 -9.89 -1.80
CA MET A 214 -8.52 -10.31 -1.64
C MET A 214 -9.30 -10.32 -2.96
N SER A 215 -8.92 -9.46 -3.91
CA SER A 215 -9.62 -9.32 -5.17
C SER A 215 -9.42 -10.57 -6.02
N ARG A 216 -10.52 -11.25 -6.43
CA ARG A 216 -10.46 -12.37 -7.39
C ARG A 216 -11.20 -12.07 -8.67
N ASP A 217 -12.35 -11.43 -8.55
CA ASP A 217 -13.27 -11.26 -9.68
C ASP A 217 -13.44 -9.79 -10.08
N THR A 218 -12.74 -8.88 -9.37
CA THR A 218 -12.86 -7.44 -9.63
C THR A 218 -11.45 -6.86 -9.75
N PRO A 219 -11.06 -6.41 -10.94
CA PRO A 219 -9.70 -5.90 -11.15
C PRO A 219 -9.40 -4.60 -10.42
N LEU A 220 -10.41 -3.78 -10.09
CA LEU A 220 -10.22 -2.49 -9.44
C LEU A 220 -11.04 -2.37 -8.14
N LEU A 221 -10.34 -2.20 -7.03
CA LEU A 221 -10.91 -1.89 -5.71
C LEU A 221 -10.65 -0.43 -5.33
N ILE A 222 -11.69 0.28 -4.91
CA ILE A 222 -11.57 1.64 -4.37
C ILE A 222 -12.14 1.70 -2.95
N THR A 223 -11.55 2.47 -2.08
CA THR A 223 -12.07 2.69 -0.73
C THR A 223 -13.15 3.76 -0.72
N ALA A 224 -13.99 3.77 0.31
CA ALA A 224 -15.05 4.77 0.47
C ALA A 224 -14.48 6.19 0.50
N GLY A 225 -13.40 6.41 1.25
CA GLY A 225 -12.75 7.73 1.33
C GLY A 225 -12.27 8.26 -0.02
N LEU A 226 -11.83 7.38 -0.92
CA LEU A 226 -11.53 7.80 -2.30
C LEU A 226 -12.81 8.09 -3.09
N LYS A 227 -13.83 7.23 -2.95
CA LYS A 227 -15.09 7.43 -3.67
C LYS A 227 -15.70 8.80 -3.41
N GLU A 228 -15.62 9.29 -2.18
CA GLU A 228 -16.12 10.62 -1.79
C GLU A 228 -15.31 11.79 -2.43
N LEU A 229 -14.09 11.52 -2.89
CA LEU A 229 -13.24 12.50 -3.58
C LEU A 229 -13.43 12.49 -5.10
N LEU A 230 -14.20 11.55 -5.64
CA LEU A 230 -14.48 11.49 -7.07
C LEU A 230 -15.64 12.42 -7.44
N PRO A 231 -15.62 13.08 -8.60
CA PRO A 231 -16.79 13.78 -9.16
C PRO A 231 -18.00 12.86 -9.29
N GLU A 232 -19.19 13.39 -8.99
CA GLU A 232 -20.44 12.62 -9.00
C GLU A 232 -20.66 11.77 -10.26
N PRO A 233 -20.40 12.24 -11.49
CA PRO A 233 -20.59 11.43 -12.68
C PRO A 233 -19.73 10.17 -12.72
N LEU A 234 -18.56 10.17 -12.07
CA LEU A 234 -17.65 9.01 -12.06
C LEU A 234 -18.08 7.92 -11.08
N TRP A 235 -18.67 8.28 -9.94
CA TRP A 235 -19.07 7.29 -8.94
C TRP A 235 -20.55 6.91 -8.97
N ALA A 236 -21.41 7.70 -9.62
CA ALA A 236 -22.84 7.43 -9.72
C ALA A 236 -23.13 6.16 -10.55
N SER A 237 -22.27 5.82 -11.49
CA SER A 237 -22.38 4.63 -12.33
C SER A 237 -21.01 3.93 -12.47
N LEU A 238 -20.55 3.32 -11.38
CA LEU A 238 -19.30 2.54 -11.41
C LEU A 238 -19.47 1.30 -12.31
N PRO A 239 -18.52 1.00 -13.21
CA PRO A 239 -18.51 -0.22 -14.00
C PRO A 239 -18.45 -1.46 -13.11
N SER A 240 -18.88 -2.61 -13.61
CA SER A 240 -18.81 -3.91 -12.91
C SER A 240 -17.37 -4.34 -12.59
N THR A 241 -16.40 -3.78 -13.28
CA THR A 241 -14.95 -3.95 -13.02
C THR A 241 -14.45 -3.21 -11.79
N VAL A 242 -15.28 -2.33 -11.19
CA VAL A 242 -14.93 -1.51 -10.02
C VAL A 242 -15.80 -1.90 -8.83
N ARG A 243 -15.16 -2.15 -7.70
CA ARG A 243 -15.83 -2.40 -6.42
C ARG A 243 -15.40 -1.38 -5.37
N SER A 244 -16.37 -0.73 -4.73
CA SER A 244 -16.12 0.14 -3.59
C SER A 244 -16.18 -0.63 -2.27
N ILE A 245 -15.20 -0.38 -1.38
CA ILE A 245 -15.10 -0.97 -0.05
C ILE A 245 -15.64 0.05 0.96
N ALA A 246 -16.60 -0.37 1.78
CA ALA A 246 -17.19 0.48 2.81
C ALA A 246 -16.24 0.70 4.00
N PRO A 247 -16.34 1.82 4.76
CA PRO A 247 -15.42 2.12 5.87
C PRO A 247 -15.38 1.02 6.94
N GLY A 248 -16.54 0.43 7.30
CA GLY A 248 -16.60 -0.66 8.26
C GLY A 248 -15.95 -1.97 7.76
N ASP A 249 -15.88 -2.15 6.43
CA ASP A 249 -15.22 -3.28 5.81
C ASP A 249 -13.70 -3.04 5.73
N GLU A 250 -13.25 -1.80 5.51
CA GLU A 250 -11.84 -1.41 5.58
C GLU A 250 -11.26 -1.71 6.98
N THR A 251 -11.97 -1.32 8.04
CA THR A 251 -11.59 -1.61 9.43
C THR A 251 -11.53 -3.11 9.66
N PHE A 252 -12.58 -3.85 9.29
CA PHE A 252 -12.62 -5.31 9.44
C PHE A 252 -11.46 -6.01 8.70
N ILE A 253 -11.14 -5.56 7.48
CA ILE A 253 -10.03 -6.07 6.69
C ILE A 253 -8.71 -5.82 7.39
N ASN A 254 -8.49 -4.60 7.89
CA ASN A 254 -7.27 -4.25 8.60
C ASN A 254 -7.08 -5.09 9.87
N ASP A 255 -8.13 -5.25 10.67
CA ASP A 255 -8.08 -6.04 11.90
C ASP A 255 -7.84 -7.52 11.60
N LEU A 256 -8.58 -8.09 10.65
CA LEU A 256 -8.44 -9.49 10.26
C LEU A 256 -7.05 -9.81 9.74
N PHE A 257 -6.54 -9.02 8.79
CA PHE A 257 -5.20 -9.25 8.25
C PHE A 257 -4.09 -8.96 9.28
N GLY A 258 -4.27 -7.98 10.16
CA GLY A 258 -3.36 -7.75 11.28
C GLY A 258 -3.23 -8.96 12.21
N ILE A 259 -4.36 -9.62 12.50
CA ILE A 259 -4.38 -10.88 13.27
C ILE A 259 -3.68 -12.00 12.49
N LEU A 260 -3.98 -12.16 11.19
CA LEU A 260 -3.33 -13.19 10.37
C LEU A 260 -1.81 -12.94 10.26
N GLU A 261 -1.38 -11.71 10.07
CA GLU A 261 0.04 -11.33 10.01
C GLU A 261 0.78 -11.70 11.30
N SER A 262 0.16 -11.47 12.45
CA SER A 262 0.76 -11.70 13.76
C SER A 262 0.73 -13.17 14.20
N HIS A 263 -0.23 -13.98 13.73
CA HIS A 263 -0.49 -15.30 14.29
C HIS A 263 -0.45 -16.47 13.31
N HIS A 264 -0.29 -16.22 11.98
CA HIS A 264 -0.33 -17.31 10.98
C HIS A 264 0.72 -18.40 11.20
N HIS A 265 1.86 -18.06 11.81
CA HIS A 265 2.98 -18.98 12.06
C HIS A 265 2.71 -19.94 13.23
N ASP A 266 1.80 -19.59 14.13
CA ASP A 266 1.39 -20.48 15.23
C ASP A 266 0.51 -21.60 14.68
N GLU A 267 0.97 -22.86 14.76
CA GLU A 267 0.23 -24.05 14.32
C GLU A 267 -1.08 -24.25 15.09
N HIS A 268 -1.16 -23.74 16.32
CA HIS A 268 -2.34 -23.79 17.16
C HIS A 268 -3.31 -22.62 16.94
N PHE A 269 -2.96 -21.66 16.09
CA PHE A 269 -3.87 -20.57 15.73
C PHE A 269 -4.98 -21.07 14.80
N ASP A 270 -6.21 -20.94 15.27
CA ASP A 270 -7.42 -21.39 14.61
C ASP A 270 -8.48 -20.27 14.46
N ILE A 271 -9.59 -20.61 13.81
CA ILE A 271 -10.68 -19.64 13.55
C ILE A 271 -11.40 -19.25 14.85
N GLU A 272 -11.41 -20.10 15.85
CA GLU A 272 -12.03 -19.75 17.13
C GLU A 272 -11.24 -18.65 17.87
N LYS A 273 -9.89 -18.75 17.87
CA LYS A 273 -9.01 -17.70 18.38
C LYS A 273 -9.18 -16.40 17.59
N CYS A 274 -9.26 -16.51 16.25
CA CYS A 274 -9.51 -15.35 15.38
C CYS A 274 -10.84 -14.67 15.72
N CYS A 275 -11.91 -15.42 15.91
CA CYS A 275 -13.23 -14.89 16.31
C CYS A 275 -13.16 -14.14 17.64
N ARG A 276 -12.47 -14.69 18.65
CA ARG A 276 -12.30 -14.02 19.94
C ARG A 276 -11.57 -12.68 19.82
N MET A 277 -10.51 -12.64 19.02
CA MET A 277 -9.72 -11.42 18.81
C MET A 277 -10.50 -10.33 18.06
N LEU A 278 -11.37 -10.73 17.13
CA LEU A 278 -12.24 -9.82 16.37
C LEU A 278 -13.54 -9.46 17.10
N ALA A 279 -13.80 -10.06 18.26
CA ALA A 279 -15.09 -9.96 18.97
C ALA A 279 -16.29 -10.33 18.08
N LEU A 280 -16.15 -11.35 17.22
CA LEU A 280 -17.18 -11.83 16.31
C LEU A 280 -17.55 -13.29 16.60
N SER A 281 -18.82 -13.65 16.34
CA SER A 281 -19.20 -15.06 16.27
C SER A 281 -18.64 -15.72 14.99
N GLN A 282 -18.52 -17.06 15.01
CA GLN A 282 -18.09 -17.81 13.83
C GLN A 282 -18.99 -17.55 12.61
N SER A 283 -20.30 -17.43 12.82
CA SER A 283 -21.26 -17.12 11.76
C SER A 283 -21.07 -15.73 11.17
N GLN A 284 -20.78 -14.74 12.03
CA GLN A 284 -20.48 -13.37 11.58
C GLN A 284 -19.17 -13.32 10.78
N LEU A 285 -18.11 -13.97 11.28
CA LEU A 285 -16.83 -14.05 10.59
C LEU A 285 -17.00 -14.75 9.23
N TYR A 286 -17.69 -15.90 9.20
CA TYR A 286 -17.97 -16.63 7.96
C TYR A 286 -18.69 -15.75 6.94
N ARG A 287 -19.77 -15.06 7.35
CA ARG A 287 -20.54 -14.19 6.45
C ARG A 287 -19.68 -13.06 5.92
N LYS A 288 -18.93 -12.34 6.78
CA LYS A 288 -18.06 -11.23 6.35
C LYS A 288 -16.96 -11.71 5.41
N THR A 289 -16.24 -12.76 5.75
CA THR A 289 -15.15 -13.27 4.90
C THR A 289 -15.67 -13.80 3.57
N THR A 290 -16.81 -14.49 3.55
CA THR A 290 -17.38 -14.98 2.29
C THR A 290 -17.88 -13.84 1.41
N GLN A 291 -18.54 -12.83 1.99
CA GLN A 291 -19.06 -11.69 1.26
C GLN A 291 -17.95 -10.78 0.70
N LEU A 292 -16.92 -10.51 1.52
CA LEU A 292 -15.87 -9.55 1.16
C LEU A 292 -14.73 -10.20 0.40
N LEU A 293 -14.33 -11.42 0.79
CA LEU A 293 -13.11 -12.08 0.36
C LEU A 293 -13.37 -13.32 -0.47
N GLN A 294 -14.64 -13.75 -0.59
CA GLN A 294 -15.07 -14.99 -1.28
C GLN A 294 -14.42 -16.27 -0.72
N PHE A 295 -13.95 -16.20 0.53
CA PHE A 295 -13.36 -17.33 1.23
C PHE A 295 -14.09 -17.64 2.54
N SER A 296 -14.22 -18.93 2.86
CA SER A 296 -14.47 -19.30 4.24
C SER A 296 -13.26 -18.95 5.12
N PRO A 297 -13.45 -18.67 6.42
CA PRO A 297 -12.35 -18.31 7.33
C PRO A 297 -11.18 -19.32 7.33
N ASN A 298 -11.49 -20.62 7.32
CA ASN A 298 -10.47 -21.68 7.26
C ASN A 298 -9.66 -21.65 5.95
N ASN A 299 -10.33 -21.42 4.81
CA ASN A 299 -9.65 -21.29 3.53
C ASN A 299 -8.83 -20.01 3.47
N LEU A 300 -9.30 -18.93 4.07
CA LEU A 300 -8.56 -17.68 4.15
C LEU A 300 -7.25 -17.87 4.93
N LEU A 301 -7.30 -18.43 6.15
CA LEU A 301 -6.10 -18.72 6.95
C LEU A 301 -5.13 -19.64 6.21
N LYS A 302 -5.65 -20.73 5.61
CA LYS A 302 -4.84 -21.65 4.81
C LYS A 302 -4.17 -20.94 3.62
N ASN A 303 -4.91 -20.15 2.86
CA ASN A 303 -4.38 -19.42 1.70
C ASN A 303 -3.37 -18.36 2.13
N TYR A 304 -3.60 -17.70 3.26
CA TYR A 304 -2.65 -16.75 3.83
C TYR A 304 -1.31 -17.44 4.18
N ARG A 305 -1.36 -18.57 4.87
CA ARG A 305 -0.18 -19.40 5.18
C ARG A 305 0.56 -19.86 3.92
N LEU A 306 -0.17 -20.29 2.88
CA LEU A 306 0.39 -20.69 1.60
C LEU A 306 1.05 -19.52 0.86
N SER A 307 0.45 -18.33 0.88
CA SER A 307 1.05 -17.12 0.29
C SER A 307 2.36 -16.75 1.00
N ARG A 308 2.39 -16.80 2.35
CA ARG A 308 3.63 -16.56 3.11
C ARG A 308 4.71 -17.60 2.81
N ALA A 309 4.32 -18.88 2.67
CA ALA A 309 5.24 -19.93 2.26
C ALA A 309 5.80 -19.70 0.84
N LYS A 310 4.97 -19.24 -0.08
CA LYS A 310 5.39 -18.86 -1.44
C LYS A 310 6.46 -17.76 -1.40
N ASP A 311 6.26 -16.73 -0.56
CA ASP A 311 7.24 -15.65 -0.36
C ASP A 311 8.58 -16.21 0.18
N TYR A 312 8.54 -17.06 1.21
CA TYR A 312 9.76 -17.67 1.78
C TYR A 312 10.49 -18.59 0.79
N LEU A 313 9.76 -19.39 0.02
CA LEU A 313 10.36 -20.24 -1.02
C LEU A 313 11.08 -19.40 -2.09
N ARG A 314 10.58 -18.23 -2.42
CA ARG A 314 11.18 -17.32 -3.39
C ARG A 314 12.40 -16.59 -2.84
N THR A 315 12.37 -16.20 -1.56
CA THR A 315 13.35 -15.26 -0.98
C THR A 315 14.40 -15.93 -0.10
N THR A 316 14.25 -17.21 0.22
CA THR A 316 15.17 -17.91 1.13
C THR A 316 15.57 -19.30 0.59
N ASN A 317 16.72 -19.79 1.05
CA ASN A 317 17.19 -21.15 0.76
C ASN A 317 16.79 -22.16 1.86
N LYS A 318 15.78 -21.85 2.69
CA LYS A 318 15.34 -22.75 3.74
C LYS A 318 14.73 -24.03 3.18
N PRO A 319 14.90 -25.18 3.85
CA PRO A 319 14.23 -26.43 3.47
C PRO A 319 12.72 -26.28 3.44
N VAL A 320 12.05 -26.89 2.47
CA VAL A 320 10.59 -26.88 2.32
C VAL A 320 9.85 -27.30 3.60
N SER A 321 10.36 -28.31 4.32
CA SER A 321 9.81 -28.75 5.60
C SER A 321 9.88 -27.66 6.66
N GLN A 322 10.98 -26.93 6.76
CA GLN A 322 11.15 -25.82 7.70
C GLN A 322 10.15 -24.69 7.38
N ILE A 323 10.04 -24.30 6.10
CA ILE A 323 9.08 -23.28 5.64
C ILE A 323 7.63 -23.69 5.99
N SER A 324 7.29 -24.98 5.84
CA SER A 324 5.95 -25.45 6.17
C SER A 324 5.61 -25.22 7.64
N PHE A 325 6.52 -25.51 8.57
CA PHE A 325 6.31 -25.30 10.01
C PHE A 325 6.33 -23.81 10.38
N GLU A 326 7.28 -23.03 9.83
CA GLU A 326 7.35 -21.58 10.07
C GLU A 326 6.11 -20.82 9.56
N THR A 327 5.35 -21.42 8.66
CA THR A 327 4.08 -20.85 8.15
C THR A 327 2.83 -21.47 8.81
N GLY A 328 3.00 -22.21 9.91
CA GLY A 328 1.90 -22.70 10.75
C GLY A 328 1.24 -23.98 10.25
N PHE A 329 1.86 -24.76 9.36
CA PHE A 329 1.38 -26.09 9.02
C PHE A 329 1.94 -27.14 9.99
N THR A 330 1.08 -28.01 10.47
CA THR A 330 1.46 -29.12 11.36
C THR A 330 2.07 -30.33 10.64
N SER A 331 1.97 -30.38 9.30
CA SER A 331 2.42 -31.50 8.47
C SER A 331 2.99 -31.01 7.13
N ALA A 332 4.25 -31.30 6.88
CA ALA A 332 4.91 -30.99 5.59
C ALA A 332 4.24 -31.71 4.40
N SER A 333 3.69 -32.90 4.60
CA SER A 333 2.97 -33.64 3.57
C SER A 333 1.65 -32.96 3.21
N TYR A 334 0.90 -32.52 4.23
CA TYR A 334 -0.34 -31.77 4.03
C TYR A 334 -0.05 -30.40 3.37
N PHE A 335 0.99 -29.70 3.82
CA PHE A 335 1.46 -28.46 3.19
C PHE A 335 1.74 -28.67 1.71
N THR A 336 2.56 -29.67 1.34
CA THR A 336 2.91 -29.96 -0.03
C THR A 336 1.68 -30.21 -0.91
N LYS A 337 0.70 -30.97 -0.41
CA LYS A 337 -0.58 -31.20 -1.08
C LYS A 337 -1.37 -29.91 -1.29
N CYS A 338 -1.47 -29.07 -0.27
CA CYS A 338 -2.18 -27.79 -0.32
C CYS A 338 -1.46 -26.81 -1.26
N PHE A 339 -0.16 -26.72 -1.20
CA PHE A 339 0.66 -25.84 -2.05
C PHE A 339 0.52 -26.23 -3.53
N LYS A 340 0.68 -27.53 -3.84
CA LYS A 340 0.45 -28.03 -5.21
C LYS A 340 -0.98 -27.77 -5.69
N ALA A 341 -1.97 -27.90 -4.81
CA ALA A 341 -3.36 -27.62 -5.13
C ALA A 341 -3.63 -26.13 -5.41
N ALA A 342 -2.94 -25.22 -4.70
CA ALA A 342 -3.10 -23.79 -4.84
C ALA A 342 -2.32 -23.22 -6.04
N PHE A 343 -1.06 -23.68 -6.23
CA PHE A 343 -0.13 -23.07 -7.18
C PHE A 343 0.24 -23.98 -8.37
N GLY A 344 -0.26 -25.21 -8.41
CA GLY A 344 -0.03 -26.16 -9.51
C GLY A 344 1.34 -26.86 -9.50
N LEU A 345 2.30 -26.38 -8.72
CA LEU A 345 3.66 -26.91 -8.59
C LEU A 345 3.94 -27.48 -7.20
N LEU A 346 4.88 -28.41 -7.13
CA LEU A 346 5.45 -28.82 -5.84
C LEU A 346 6.28 -27.68 -5.25
N PRO A 347 6.29 -27.48 -3.91
CA PRO A 347 7.05 -26.39 -3.27
C PRO A 347 8.52 -26.36 -3.65
N LEU A 348 9.20 -27.51 -3.68
CA LEU A 348 10.61 -27.59 -4.06
C LEU A 348 10.85 -27.13 -5.50
N HIS A 349 10.02 -27.59 -6.42
CA HIS A 349 10.13 -27.19 -7.82
C HIS A 349 9.86 -25.68 -8.00
N TYR A 350 8.91 -25.12 -7.25
CA TYR A 350 8.66 -23.67 -7.23
C TYR A 350 9.91 -22.91 -6.73
N GLN A 351 10.55 -23.40 -5.65
CA GLN A 351 11.76 -22.80 -5.09
C GLN A 351 12.91 -22.80 -6.11
N GLU A 352 13.16 -23.92 -6.76
CA GLU A 352 14.21 -24.08 -7.79
C GLU A 352 13.99 -23.14 -8.98
N LEU A 353 12.77 -23.05 -9.50
CA LEU A 353 12.43 -22.13 -10.59
C LEU A 353 12.59 -20.65 -10.19
N SER A 354 12.18 -20.30 -8.97
CA SER A 354 12.29 -18.93 -8.49
C SER A 354 13.73 -18.46 -8.33
N HIS A 355 14.64 -19.36 -7.92
CA HIS A 355 16.06 -19.05 -7.76
C HIS A 355 16.82 -19.06 -9.09
N ASN A 356 16.44 -19.91 -10.03
CA ASN A 356 17.05 -19.96 -11.36
C ASN A 356 16.63 -18.79 -12.26
N GLY A 357 15.40 -18.28 -12.11
CA GLY A 357 14.89 -17.12 -12.83
C GLY A 357 15.44 -15.77 -12.36
N LEU A 358 16.01 -15.71 -11.15
CA LEU A 358 16.65 -14.50 -10.61
C LEU A 358 18.11 -14.36 -11.05
N ASN A 359 18.69 -15.40 -11.70
CA ASN A 359 20.07 -15.42 -12.18
C ASN A 359 20.21 -15.22 -13.69
N GLN A 360 19.16 -14.88 -14.39
CA GLN A 360 19.12 -14.48 -15.81
C GLN A 360 18.62 -13.03 -15.94
#